data_b73130822c75bfb141529bea2f22e66f
#
_entry.id   b73130822c75bfb141529bea2f22e66f
#
_cell.length_a   1.000
_cell.length_b   1.000
_cell.length_c   1.000
_cell.angle_alpha   90.00
_cell.angle_beta   90.00
_cell.angle_gamma   90.00
#
_symmetry.space_group_name_H-M   'P 1'
#
loop_
_entity.id
_entity.type
_entity.pdbx_description
1 polymer ?
#
loop_
_entity_poly.entity_id
_entity_poly.type
_entity_poly.pdbx_seq_one_letter_code
_entity_poly.pdbx_strand_id
1 'polypeptide(L)'
;MVTWAASDLPVENDVVPESPEHCLREAEECTRLAGLSRTVATRQILQSVAFHWQKLAERAAERRRLHPTGPAAGRAVAARVLIVEDERLMAETLCDLLTGAGCVPVGPAADVALALRLVEKSRIDAAILDVRLTDEMSFSVAYALRARGIPLMFLTASDRRQLPVDLCDEILIEKPFKAPLLIETVRRMARAATM
;
A
#
# COMPACT_ATOMS: atom_id res chain seq x y z
N MET A 1 -6.01 8.63 41.60
CA MET A 1 -6.12 9.18 40.22
C MET A 1 -4.75 9.01 39.58
N VAL A 2 -4.56 7.96 38.79
CA VAL A 2 -3.31 7.69 38.06
C VAL A 2 -3.55 8.13 36.62
N THR A 3 -2.92 9.23 36.23
CA THR A 3 -2.93 9.76 34.87
C THR A 3 -1.91 8.97 34.05
N TRP A 4 -2.38 8.19 33.09
CA TRP A 4 -1.53 7.57 32.06
C TRP A 4 -1.18 8.63 31.03
N ALA A 5 0.11 8.92 30.89
CA ALA A 5 0.61 9.74 29.80
C ALA A 5 0.64 8.89 28.52
N ALA A 6 0.13 9.45 27.43
CA ALA A 6 -0.02 8.78 26.12
C ALA A 6 1.31 8.52 25.35
N SER A 7 2.45 8.59 26.06
CA SER A 7 3.79 8.48 25.46
C SER A 7 4.51 7.14 25.68
N ASP A 8 3.89 6.18 26.38
CA ASP A 8 4.59 4.94 26.79
C ASP A 8 4.02 3.65 26.16
N LEU A 9 3.33 3.76 25.04
CA LEU A 9 3.02 2.57 24.26
C LEU A 9 4.19 2.31 23.31
N PRO A 10 4.81 1.12 23.36
CA PRO A 10 5.77 0.74 22.34
C PRO A 10 5.05 0.73 20.99
N VAL A 11 5.59 1.48 20.03
CA VAL A 11 5.16 1.41 18.63
C VAL A 11 5.72 0.10 18.06
N GLU A 12 5.12 -1.03 18.46
CA GLU A 12 5.29 -2.30 17.77
C GLU A 12 4.43 -2.24 16.50
N ASN A 13 4.94 -1.59 15.48
CA ASN A 13 4.32 -1.57 14.17
C ASN A 13 5.33 -1.91 13.08
N ASP A 14 5.89 -3.12 13.16
CA ASP A 14 6.56 -3.81 12.05
C ASP A 14 5.96 -5.21 11.82
N VAL A 15 4.65 -5.33 11.95
CA VAL A 15 3.95 -6.53 11.48
C VAL A 15 3.52 -6.26 10.04
N VAL A 16 4.37 -6.66 9.10
CA VAL A 16 3.94 -6.85 7.71
C VAL A 16 3.00 -8.07 7.72
N PRO A 17 1.67 -7.89 7.55
CA PRO A 17 0.70 -8.98 7.79
C PRO A 17 0.80 -10.15 6.82
N GLU A 18 1.73 -10.13 5.87
CA GLU A 18 1.78 -11.07 4.74
C GLU A 18 3.15 -11.70 4.48
N SER A 19 4.06 -11.74 5.44
CA SER A 19 5.22 -12.62 5.25
C SER A 19 4.79 -14.08 5.46
N PRO A 20 5.23 -15.03 4.60
CA PRO A 20 4.93 -16.45 4.79
C PRO A 20 5.27 -16.93 6.20
N GLU A 21 6.37 -16.42 6.75
CA GLU A 21 6.86 -16.76 8.08
C GLU A 21 5.94 -16.25 9.20
N HIS A 22 5.34 -15.07 9.04
CA HIS A 22 4.34 -14.57 9.98
C HIS A 22 3.08 -15.42 9.95
N CYS A 23 2.54 -15.66 8.75
CA CYS A 23 1.35 -16.50 8.59
C CYS A 23 1.53 -17.91 9.16
N LEU A 24 2.73 -18.49 9.04
CA LEU A 24 3.02 -19.80 9.62
C LEU A 24 3.03 -19.75 11.14
N ARG A 25 3.62 -18.73 11.77
CA ARG A 25 3.58 -18.56 13.23
C ARG A 25 2.17 -18.45 13.77
N GLU A 26 1.31 -17.66 13.11
CA GLU A 26 -0.10 -17.52 13.50
C GLU A 26 -0.85 -18.84 13.37
N ALA A 27 -0.57 -19.64 12.32
CA ALA A 27 -1.14 -20.96 12.14
C ALA A 27 -0.71 -21.92 13.26
N GLU A 28 0.58 -21.92 13.63
CA GLU A 28 1.12 -22.74 14.72
C GLU A 28 0.49 -22.36 16.06
N GLU A 29 0.36 -21.07 16.35
CA GLU A 29 -0.25 -20.58 17.60
C GLU A 29 -1.74 -20.97 17.68
N CYS A 30 -2.49 -20.81 16.60
CA CYS A 30 -3.89 -21.26 16.55
C CYS A 30 -4.00 -22.78 16.75
N THR A 31 -3.08 -23.56 16.17
CA THR A 31 -3.04 -25.03 16.35
C THR A 31 -2.73 -25.40 17.80
N ARG A 32 -1.77 -24.71 18.43
CA ARG A 32 -1.41 -24.88 19.83
C ARG A 32 -2.61 -24.59 20.76
N LEU A 33 -3.30 -23.46 20.53
CA LEU A 33 -4.48 -23.06 21.29
C LEU A 33 -5.64 -24.04 21.10
N ALA A 34 -5.82 -24.60 19.90
CA ALA A 34 -6.81 -25.63 19.61
C ALA A 34 -6.57 -26.88 20.46
N GLY A 35 -5.30 -27.28 20.64
CA GLY A 35 -4.92 -28.41 21.50
C GLY A 35 -5.22 -28.20 22.97
N LEU A 36 -5.19 -26.96 23.46
CA LEU A 36 -5.51 -26.59 24.85
C LEU A 36 -7.00 -26.35 25.09
N SER A 37 -7.81 -26.29 24.03
CA SER A 37 -9.23 -25.94 24.12
C SER A 37 -10.06 -27.05 24.78
N ARG A 38 -10.87 -26.68 25.76
CA ARG A 38 -11.77 -27.57 26.48
C ARG A 38 -13.06 -27.90 25.74
N THR A 39 -13.45 -27.08 24.77
CA THR A 39 -14.70 -27.27 24.01
C THR A 39 -14.40 -27.65 22.56
N VAL A 40 -15.26 -28.52 22.03
CA VAL A 40 -15.17 -28.95 20.62
C VAL A 40 -15.36 -27.77 19.66
N ALA A 41 -16.33 -26.88 19.97
CA ALA A 41 -16.62 -25.71 19.14
C ALA A 41 -15.42 -24.77 19.03
N THR A 42 -14.78 -24.41 20.16
CA THR A 42 -13.60 -23.54 20.15
C THR A 42 -12.42 -24.18 19.40
N ARG A 43 -12.25 -25.50 19.58
CA ARG A 43 -11.21 -26.26 18.86
C ARG A 43 -11.42 -26.20 17.36
N GLN A 44 -12.64 -26.39 16.88
CA GLN A 44 -12.97 -26.33 15.45
C GLN A 44 -12.74 -24.95 14.85
N ILE A 45 -13.12 -23.89 15.59
CA ILE A 45 -12.87 -22.50 15.16
C ILE A 45 -11.37 -22.25 15.02
N LEU A 46 -10.57 -22.59 16.03
CA LEU A 46 -9.12 -22.38 16.00
C LEU A 46 -8.43 -23.19 14.90
N GLN A 47 -8.87 -24.43 14.64
CA GLN A 47 -8.39 -25.23 13.52
C GLN A 47 -8.73 -24.60 12.16
N SER A 48 -9.94 -24.04 12.01
CA SER A 48 -10.34 -23.31 10.81
C SER A 48 -9.48 -22.07 10.58
N VAL A 49 -9.19 -21.31 11.65
CA VAL A 49 -8.32 -20.14 11.59
C VAL A 49 -6.89 -20.53 11.24
N ALA A 50 -6.35 -21.59 11.86
CA ALA A 50 -5.03 -22.11 11.52
C ALA A 50 -4.92 -22.50 10.04
N PHE A 51 -5.94 -23.20 9.52
CA PHE A 51 -5.99 -23.55 8.09
C PHE A 51 -6.01 -22.31 7.18
N HIS A 52 -6.73 -21.24 7.55
CA HIS A 52 -6.71 -19.99 6.79
C HIS A 52 -5.33 -19.34 6.76
N TRP A 53 -4.64 -19.29 7.90
CA TRP A 53 -3.27 -18.78 7.98
C TRP A 53 -2.27 -19.61 7.14
N GLN A 54 -2.42 -20.94 7.11
CA GLN A 54 -1.62 -21.81 6.24
C GLN A 54 -1.85 -21.49 4.76
N LYS A 55 -3.09 -21.30 4.36
CA LYS A 55 -3.42 -20.91 2.98
C LYS A 55 -2.89 -19.53 2.59
N LEU A 56 -2.87 -18.58 3.52
CA LEU A 56 -2.23 -17.28 3.31
C LEU A 56 -0.71 -17.43 3.15
N ALA A 57 -0.06 -18.25 3.96
CA ALA A 57 1.36 -18.54 3.84
C ALA A 57 1.72 -19.17 2.49
N GLU A 58 0.95 -20.17 2.03
CA GLU A 58 1.13 -20.78 0.70
C GLU A 58 1.04 -19.74 -0.43
N ARG A 59 0.01 -18.89 -0.39
CA ARG A 59 -0.18 -17.81 -1.39
C ARG A 59 0.95 -16.78 -1.34
N ALA A 60 1.43 -16.42 -0.16
CA ALA A 60 2.54 -15.50 0.00
C ALA A 60 3.86 -16.11 -0.51
N ALA A 61 4.10 -17.40 -0.24
CA ALA A 61 5.26 -18.14 -0.74
C ALA A 61 5.22 -18.30 -2.27
N GLU A 62 4.05 -18.58 -2.84
CA GLU A 62 3.88 -18.69 -4.30
C GLU A 62 4.08 -17.35 -4.99
N ARG A 63 3.55 -16.25 -4.44
CA ARG A 63 3.86 -14.88 -4.90
C ARG A 63 5.36 -14.60 -4.89
N ARG A 64 6.07 -15.04 -3.83
CA ARG A 64 7.52 -14.89 -3.70
C ARG A 64 8.29 -15.73 -4.74
N ARG A 65 7.77 -16.90 -5.12
CA ARG A 65 8.35 -17.76 -6.19
C ARG A 65 8.12 -17.18 -7.59
N LEU A 66 6.91 -16.70 -7.85
CA LEU A 66 6.54 -16.11 -9.15
C LEU A 66 7.15 -14.71 -9.34
N HIS A 67 7.44 -14.02 -8.25
CA HIS A 67 8.13 -12.73 -8.22
C HIS A 67 9.30 -12.83 -7.25
N PRO A 68 10.41 -13.52 -7.64
CA PRO A 68 11.56 -13.65 -6.75
C PRO A 68 12.15 -12.26 -6.50
N THR A 69 11.82 -11.67 -5.36
CA THR A 69 12.61 -10.61 -4.75
C THR A 69 13.84 -11.24 -4.13
N GLY A 70 14.69 -11.84 -4.97
CA GLY A 70 15.98 -12.37 -4.55
C GLY A 70 16.97 -11.23 -4.36
N PRO A 71 17.93 -11.34 -3.42
CA PRO A 71 19.01 -10.38 -3.27
C PRO A 71 20.09 -10.63 -4.33
N ALA A 72 19.80 -10.30 -5.61
CA ALA A 72 20.79 -10.39 -6.68
C ALA A 72 20.47 -9.42 -7.83
N ALA A 73 20.52 -8.15 -7.55
CA ALA A 73 20.94 -7.06 -8.45
C ALA A 73 20.95 -5.82 -7.58
N GLY A 74 22.07 -5.13 -7.46
CA GLY A 74 22.38 -3.98 -6.62
C GLY A 74 21.17 -3.35 -5.93
N ARG A 75 21.26 -3.19 -4.63
CA ARG A 75 20.29 -2.65 -3.66
C ARG A 75 19.29 -1.66 -4.29
N ALA A 76 18.30 -2.17 -5.01
CA ALA A 76 17.21 -1.34 -5.51
C ALA A 76 16.46 -0.85 -4.27
N VAL A 77 16.66 0.41 -3.92
CA VAL A 77 15.90 1.06 -2.85
C VAL A 77 14.43 0.90 -3.21
N ALA A 78 13.63 0.36 -2.29
CA ALA A 78 12.20 0.18 -2.51
C ALA A 78 11.58 1.53 -2.94
N ALA A 79 10.81 1.51 -4.03
CA ALA A 79 10.22 2.73 -4.59
C ALA A 79 9.23 3.34 -3.60
N ARG A 80 9.38 4.62 -3.33
CA ARG A 80 8.52 5.38 -2.43
C ARG A 80 7.39 6.04 -3.23
N VAL A 81 6.16 5.64 -2.96
CA VAL A 81 5.00 6.02 -3.77
C VAL A 81 4.03 6.87 -2.95
N LEU A 82 3.87 8.14 -3.33
CA LEU A 82 2.88 9.02 -2.71
C LEU A 82 1.46 8.55 -3.11
N ILE A 83 0.58 8.49 -2.12
CA ILE A 83 -0.85 8.21 -2.31
C ILE A 83 -1.62 9.47 -1.90
N VAL A 84 -2.46 9.98 -2.80
CA VAL A 84 -3.40 11.09 -2.56
C VAL A 84 -4.81 10.57 -2.84
N GLU A 85 -5.56 10.30 -1.78
CA GLU A 85 -6.88 9.67 -1.83
C GLU A 85 -7.63 10.00 -0.53
N ASP A 86 -8.82 10.57 -0.63
CA ASP A 86 -9.65 10.96 0.51
C ASP A 86 -10.60 9.84 0.98
N GLU A 87 -10.89 8.86 0.12
CA GLU A 87 -11.66 7.69 0.53
C GLU A 87 -10.79 6.71 1.31
N ARG A 88 -11.03 6.61 2.61
CA ARG A 88 -10.22 5.80 3.53
C ARG A 88 -10.01 4.34 3.07
N LEU A 89 -11.07 3.66 2.65
CA LEU A 89 -10.98 2.25 2.23
C LEU A 89 -10.14 2.08 0.97
N MET A 90 -10.24 3.02 0.03
CA MET A 90 -9.41 3.04 -1.17
C MET A 90 -7.95 3.33 -0.83
N ALA A 91 -7.68 4.30 0.02
CA ALA A 91 -6.35 4.64 0.50
C ALA A 91 -5.67 3.45 1.20
N GLU A 92 -6.38 2.75 2.10
CA GLU A 92 -5.90 1.53 2.76
C GLU A 92 -5.61 0.42 1.72
N THR A 93 -6.52 0.21 0.77
CA THR A 93 -6.33 -0.77 -0.31
C THR A 93 -5.09 -0.48 -1.16
N LEU A 94 -4.85 0.79 -1.50
CA LEU A 94 -3.65 1.20 -2.25
C LEU A 94 -2.38 0.97 -1.45
N CYS A 95 -2.38 1.29 -0.15
CA CYS A 95 -1.25 1.01 0.75
C CYS A 95 -0.90 -0.47 0.78
N ASP A 96 -1.91 -1.34 0.94
CA ASP A 96 -1.73 -2.79 0.99
C ASP A 96 -1.18 -3.34 -0.33
N LEU A 97 -1.73 -2.90 -1.47
CA LEU A 97 -1.27 -3.29 -2.80
C LEU A 97 0.18 -2.89 -3.05
N LEU A 98 0.56 -1.65 -2.68
CA LEU A 98 1.92 -1.15 -2.87
C LEU A 98 2.91 -1.88 -1.96
N THR A 99 2.55 -2.09 -0.68
CA THR A 99 3.38 -2.83 0.27
C THR A 99 3.57 -4.28 -0.19
N GLY A 100 2.50 -4.95 -0.61
CA GLY A 100 2.58 -6.30 -1.18
C GLY A 100 3.40 -6.38 -2.47
N ALA A 101 3.57 -5.27 -3.19
CA ALA A 101 4.43 -5.15 -4.37
C ALA A 101 5.89 -4.80 -4.05
N GLY A 102 6.25 -4.61 -2.77
CA GLY A 102 7.59 -4.23 -2.32
C GLY A 102 7.90 -2.72 -2.49
N CYS A 103 6.87 -1.89 -2.63
CA CYS A 103 6.98 -0.43 -2.59
C CYS A 103 6.74 0.08 -1.16
N VAL A 104 7.20 1.30 -0.89
CA VAL A 104 6.95 2.00 0.37
C VAL A 104 5.90 3.08 0.15
N PRO A 105 4.67 2.94 0.67
CA PRO A 105 3.68 4.01 0.61
C PRO A 105 4.17 5.26 1.36
N VAL A 106 3.88 6.43 0.80
CA VAL A 106 4.08 7.74 1.42
C VAL A 106 2.70 8.38 1.55
N GLY A 107 2.28 8.72 2.73
CA GLY A 107 0.90 9.12 3.03
C GLY A 107 0.12 7.95 3.64
N PRO A 108 -1.17 7.75 3.35
CA PRO A 108 -2.00 8.48 2.38
C PRO A 108 -2.29 9.93 2.79
N ALA A 109 -2.44 10.81 1.81
CA ALA A 109 -2.90 12.17 2.01
C ALA A 109 -4.36 12.31 1.56
N ALA A 110 -5.22 12.72 2.48
CA ALA A 110 -6.65 12.90 2.21
C ALA A 110 -6.99 14.28 1.63
N ASP A 111 -6.04 15.21 1.66
CA ASP A 111 -6.20 16.57 1.18
C ASP A 111 -4.92 17.09 0.49
N VAL A 112 -5.08 18.15 -0.31
CA VAL A 112 -4.00 18.79 -1.05
C VAL A 112 -2.93 19.36 -0.13
N ALA A 113 -3.31 19.92 1.01
CA ALA A 113 -2.37 20.57 1.92
C ALA A 113 -1.41 19.55 2.54
N LEU A 114 -1.92 18.38 2.94
CA LEU A 114 -1.10 17.27 3.42
C LEU A 114 -0.23 16.71 2.30
N ALA A 115 -0.80 16.51 1.10
CA ALA A 115 -0.07 16.01 -0.05
C ALA A 115 1.12 16.91 -0.41
N LEU A 116 0.92 18.22 -0.49
CA LEU A 116 1.99 19.19 -0.79
C LEU A 116 3.09 19.16 0.29
N ARG A 117 2.72 19.07 1.57
CA ARG A 117 3.71 18.90 2.65
C ARG A 117 4.54 17.62 2.50
N LEU A 118 3.92 16.52 2.08
CA LEU A 118 4.64 15.27 1.81
C LEU A 118 5.55 15.39 0.60
N VAL A 119 5.11 16.07 -0.47
CA VAL A 119 5.95 16.36 -1.65
C VAL A 119 7.18 17.18 -1.27
N GLU A 120 7.06 18.11 -0.35
CA GLU A 120 8.19 18.93 0.11
C GLU A 120 9.17 18.18 1.00
N LYS A 121 8.66 17.36 1.94
CA LYS A 121 9.44 16.79 3.05
C LYS A 121 9.89 15.36 2.83
N SER A 122 9.31 14.65 1.86
CA SER A 122 9.57 13.23 1.67
C SER A 122 10.29 12.98 0.35
N ARG A 123 11.11 11.91 0.31
CA ARG A 123 11.56 11.35 -0.95
C ARG A 123 10.38 10.60 -1.57
N ILE A 124 10.07 10.90 -2.82
CA ILE A 124 9.00 10.29 -3.60
C ILE A 124 9.59 9.89 -4.96
N ASP A 125 9.38 8.65 -5.35
CA ASP A 125 9.87 8.10 -6.62
C ASP A 125 8.73 7.98 -7.65
N ALA A 126 7.46 7.95 -7.22
CA ALA A 126 6.26 7.99 -8.05
C ALA A 126 5.05 8.44 -7.22
N ALA A 127 3.95 8.83 -7.87
CA ALA A 127 2.73 9.23 -7.17
C ALA A 127 1.46 8.67 -7.82
N ILE A 128 0.46 8.38 -6.97
CA ILE A 128 -0.90 8.02 -7.33
C ILE A 128 -1.83 9.09 -6.75
N LEU A 129 -2.60 9.74 -7.59
CA LEU A 129 -3.51 10.81 -7.21
C LEU A 129 -4.94 10.46 -7.63
N ASP A 130 -5.90 10.49 -6.69
CA ASP A 130 -7.28 10.68 -7.13
C ASP A 130 -7.42 12.08 -7.74
N VAL A 131 -8.12 12.17 -8.85
CA VAL A 131 -8.38 13.46 -9.51
C VAL A 131 -9.21 14.35 -8.61
N ARG A 132 -10.22 13.78 -7.95
CA ARG A 132 -11.21 14.51 -7.16
C ARG A 132 -11.14 14.08 -5.70
N LEU A 133 -10.73 15.00 -4.86
CA LEU A 133 -10.86 14.90 -3.41
C LEU A 133 -12.18 15.56 -2.97
N THR A 134 -12.59 15.34 -1.71
CA THR A 134 -13.90 15.80 -1.19
C THR A 134 -14.20 17.26 -1.53
N ASP A 135 -13.26 18.16 -1.27
CA ASP A 135 -13.47 19.61 -1.40
C ASP A 135 -12.68 20.27 -2.54
N GLU A 136 -11.76 19.54 -3.18
CA GLU A 136 -10.82 20.11 -4.14
C GLU A 136 -10.28 19.09 -5.16
N MET A 137 -9.62 19.60 -6.18
CA MET A 137 -8.95 18.80 -7.20
C MET A 137 -7.46 18.65 -6.87
N SER A 138 -6.89 17.48 -7.12
CA SER A 138 -5.47 17.17 -6.82
C SER A 138 -4.48 17.82 -7.82
N PHE A 139 -4.91 18.69 -8.71
CA PHE A 139 -4.06 19.23 -9.79
C PHE A 139 -2.86 20.04 -9.28
N SER A 140 -3.00 20.79 -8.20
CA SER A 140 -1.89 21.53 -7.59
C SER A 140 -0.77 20.58 -7.11
N VAL A 141 -1.14 19.40 -6.61
CA VAL A 141 -0.19 18.34 -6.25
C VAL A 141 0.50 17.78 -7.49
N ALA A 142 -0.25 17.53 -8.58
CA ALA A 142 0.30 17.07 -9.84
C ALA A 142 1.33 18.06 -10.40
N TYR A 143 1.05 19.36 -10.38
CA TYR A 143 2.01 20.39 -10.81
C TYR A 143 3.26 20.43 -9.93
N ALA A 144 3.10 20.29 -8.61
CA ALA A 144 4.24 20.26 -7.70
C ALA A 144 5.15 19.02 -7.94
N LEU A 145 4.56 17.86 -8.23
CA LEU A 145 5.29 16.65 -8.60
C LEU A 145 6.02 16.81 -9.94
N ARG A 146 5.36 17.35 -10.96
CA ARG A 146 5.96 17.61 -12.27
C ARG A 146 7.13 18.59 -12.19
N ALA A 147 7.00 19.65 -11.41
CA ALA A 147 8.09 20.60 -11.20
C ALA A 147 9.34 19.97 -10.59
N ARG A 148 9.20 18.79 -9.94
CA ARG A 148 10.29 18.01 -9.37
C ARG A 148 10.71 16.81 -10.24
N GLY A 149 10.10 16.64 -11.41
CA GLY A 149 10.35 15.51 -12.28
C GLY A 149 9.87 14.17 -11.71
N ILE A 150 8.93 14.19 -10.76
CA ILE A 150 8.37 12.98 -10.15
C ILE A 150 7.21 12.49 -11.02
N PRO A 151 7.29 11.28 -11.58
CA PRO A 151 6.23 10.72 -12.40
C PRO A 151 4.98 10.45 -11.56
N LEU A 152 3.82 10.72 -12.15
CA LEU A 152 2.54 10.52 -11.50
C LEU A 152 1.55 9.79 -12.39
N MET A 153 0.52 9.21 -11.76
CA MET A 153 -0.69 8.77 -12.45
C MET A 153 -1.92 9.23 -11.69
N PHE A 154 -2.99 9.40 -12.44
CA PHE A 154 -4.31 9.64 -11.88
C PHE A 154 -5.10 8.35 -11.74
N LEU A 155 -5.78 8.18 -10.60
CA LEU A 155 -6.89 7.25 -10.42
C LEU A 155 -8.18 8.07 -10.40
N THR A 156 -9.19 7.69 -11.18
CA THR A 156 -10.42 8.47 -11.21
C THR A 156 -11.64 7.58 -11.49
N ALA A 157 -12.77 7.94 -10.88
CA ALA A 157 -14.08 7.41 -11.26
C ALA A 157 -14.71 8.21 -12.40
N SER A 158 -14.03 9.26 -12.87
CA SER A 158 -14.54 10.27 -13.82
C SER A 158 -13.77 10.25 -15.14
N ASP A 159 -14.39 10.82 -16.19
CA ASP A 159 -13.84 10.93 -17.54
C ASP A 159 -12.54 11.79 -17.55
N ARG A 160 -11.60 11.42 -18.41
CA ARG A 160 -10.36 12.17 -18.75
C ARG A 160 -10.61 13.65 -19.10
N ARG A 161 -11.81 13.99 -19.54
CA ARG A 161 -12.22 15.38 -19.89
C ARG A 161 -12.17 16.35 -18.72
N GLN A 162 -12.06 15.87 -17.49
CA GLN A 162 -11.93 16.72 -16.29
C GLN A 162 -10.49 17.16 -16.02
N LEU A 163 -9.50 16.56 -16.71
CA LEU A 163 -8.11 16.96 -16.57
C LEU A 163 -7.84 18.26 -17.34
N PRO A 164 -7.03 19.17 -16.77
CA PRO A 164 -6.45 20.28 -17.52
C PRO A 164 -5.69 19.78 -18.76
N VAL A 165 -5.70 20.54 -19.83
CA VAL A 165 -5.10 20.16 -21.12
C VAL A 165 -3.64 19.74 -20.98
N ASP A 166 -2.88 20.43 -20.14
CA ASP A 166 -1.47 20.19 -19.87
C ASP A 166 -1.19 18.98 -18.94
N LEU A 167 -2.23 18.37 -18.35
CA LEU A 167 -2.18 17.12 -17.59
C LEU A 167 -2.80 15.94 -18.37
N CYS A 168 -3.30 16.15 -19.58
CA CYS A 168 -3.93 15.08 -20.36
C CYS A 168 -2.98 13.97 -20.80
N ASP A 169 -1.68 14.25 -20.85
CA ASP A 169 -0.63 13.27 -21.22
C ASP A 169 -0.21 12.37 -20.04
N GLU A 170 -0.64 12.71 -18.82
CA GLU A 170 -0.37 11.88 -17.65
C GLU A 170 -1.11 10.53 -17.73
N ILE A 171 -0.53 9.53 -17.07
CA ILE A 171 -1.15 8.20 -17.01
C ILE A 171 -2.46 8.32 -16.23
N LEU A 172 -3.52 7.78 -16.80
CA LEU A 172 -4.84 7.72 -16.17
C LEU A 172 -5.31 6.27 -16.10
N ILE A 173 -5.74 5.86 -14.91
CA ILE A 173 -6.40 4.57 -14.67
C ILE A 173 -7.79 4.84 -14.11
N GLU A 174 -8.80 4.29 -14.76
CA GLU A 174 -10.19 4.42 -14.31
C GLU A 174 -10.51 3.45 -13.18
N LYS A 175 -11.29 3.91 -12.19
CA LYS A 175 -11.90 3.09 -11.15
C LYS A 175 -13.20 2.43 -11.70
N PRO A 176 -13.44 1.11 -11.51
CA PRO A 176 -12.61 0.13 -10.80
C PRO A 176 -11.42 -0.37 -11.63
N PHE A 177 -10.27 -0.51 -11.01
CA PHE A 177 -9.04 -0.92 -11.67
C PHE A 177 -8.61 -2.35 -11.30
N LYS A 178 -7.74 -2.92 -12.13
CA LYS A 178 -7.10 -4.21 -11.85
C LYS A 178 -5.79 -3.99 -11.12
N ALA A 179 -5.61 -4.61 -9.94
CA ALA A 179 -4.40 -4.48 -9.14
C ALA A 179 -3.08 -4.76 -9.90
N PRO A 180 -2.99 -5.81 -10.77
CA PRO A 180 -1.78 -6.04 -11.56
C PRO A 180 -1.40 -4.88 -12.48
N LEU A 181 -2.38 -4.23 -13.12
CA LEU A 181 -2.17 -3.08 -13.99
C LEU A 181 -1.62 -1.88 -13.21
N LEU A 182 -2.21 -1.60 -12.05
CA LEU A 182 -1.76 -0.53 -11.16
C LEU A 182 -0.29 -0.73 -10.76
N ILE A 183 0.05 -1.92 -10.25
CA ILE A 183 1.39 -2.25 -9.76
C ILE A 183 2.43 -2.20 -10.89
N GLU A 184 2.10 -2.72 -12.08
CA GLU A 184 2.99 -2.66 -13.24
C GLU A 184 3.27 -1.21 -13.65
N THR A 185 2.22 -0.38 -13.66
CA THR A 185 2.34 1.05 -13.96
C THR A 185 3.23 1.77 -12.96
N VAL A 186 3.01 1.56 -11.66
CA VAL A 186 3.86 2.15 -10.59
C VAL A 186 5.33 1.74 -10.76
N ARG A 187 5.60 0.46 -10.99
CA ARG A 187 6.96 -0.04 -11.19
C ARG A 187 7.64 0.59 -12.40
N ARG A 188 6.90 0.79 -13.49
CA ARG A 188 7.41 1.46 -14.70
C ARG A 188 7.76 2.92 -14.41
N MET A 189 6.87 3.65 -13.73
CA MET A 189 7.11 5.04 -13.33
C MET A 189 8.33 5.18 -12.43
N ALA A 190 8.43 4.38 -11.37
CA ALA A 190 9.54 4.43 -10.42
C ALA A 190 10.91 4.12 -11.06
N ARG A 191 10.94 3.25 -12.09
CA ARG A 191 12.17 2.98 -12.86
C ARG A 191 12.57 4.18 -13.70
N ALA A 192 11.63 4.86 -14.33
CA ALA A 192 11.89 6.04 -15.15
C ALA A 192 12.48 7.21 -14.33
N ALA A 193 12.09 7.34 -13.06
CA ALA A 193 12.63 8.36 -12.16
C ALA A 193 14.08 8.11 -11.70
N THR A 194 14.63 6.91 -11.94
CA THR A 194 15.98 6.51 -11.46
C THR A 194 17.02 6.59 -12.59
N MET A 195 16.62 6.86 -13.83
CA MET A 195 17.49 7.03 -15.00
C MET A 195 17.83 8.50 -15.24
#